data_7d41be36a9c900b276a31768f94e70a4
#
_entry.id   7d41be36a9c900b276a31768f94e70a4
#
_cell.length_a   1.000
_cell.length_b   1.000
_cell.length_c   1.000
_cell.angle_alpha   90.00
_cell.angle_beta   90.00
_cell.angle_gamma   90.00
#
_symmetry.space_group_name_H-M   'P 1'
#
loop_
_entity.id
_entity.type
_entity.pdbx_description
1 polymer ?
#
loop_
_entity_poly.entity_id
_entity_poly.type
_entity_poly.pdbx_seq_one_letter_code
_entity_poly.pdbx_strand_id
1 'polypeptide(L)'
;MRRAIGSGWWPRTWRVLAMVCGLTVALPSRPFAHEIPPSVMVLAYVKPEPGRLRLVVRVPLESIRDFELVLRGPGYLDLPSVNPELKNAGRVWVADYVEVYENDRPLERRQVTAARLSLPSDRSFTSYATAVANVLGPPLADSVDLPWKQAMLDVMIDYSIASPTSRFSIRPALAHLGIRTTTVLHFVPPNGTERVFEYLGDPGLVRLDPRWHQAALRFVALGFQHILDGLDHLLFVFCLVIPFRRLRPLIAIVTSFTVAHSITLIASASGLAPDALWFPPLIEVLIALSIVYMAVENIVGAKVERRWIIAFAFGLVHGFGFSFILRQSLQFAGSHLATSLVAFNVGVELGQMFVLAIAVPALALLFRYVVAERMGTILLSALVAHTAWHWMLDRGAALRQYEFEWPTIDGVFAVSAMRALMLVLIVIAAAWVLYALYRRLLGGPRAERRPSDRVEMTP
;
A
#
# COMPACT_ATOMS: atom_id res chain seq x y z
N MET A 1 -87.98 -26.35 -17.09
CA MET A 1 -86.57 -26.83 -17.30
C MET A 1 -85.62 -25.90 -16.56
N ARG A 2 -85.25 -26.27 -15.36
CA ARG A 2 -84.28 -25.57 -14.53
C ARG A 2 -82.92 -26.26 -14.64
N ARG A 3 -81.86 -25.55 -15.02
CA ARG A 3 -80.50 -26.03 -14.93
C ARG A 3 -79.78 -25.33 -13.79
N ALA A 4 -79.33 -26.13 -12.84
CA ALA A 4 -78.50 -25.71 -11.71
C ALA A 4 -77.10 -25.32 -12.17
N ILE A 5 -76.61 -24.17 -11.70
CA ILE A 5 -75.22 -23.73 -11.85
C ILE A 5 -74.46 -24.23 -10.62
N GLY A 6 -73.41 -25.01 -10.82
CA GLY A 6 -72.65 -25.70 -9.78
C GLY A 6 -71.75 -24.73 -9.00
N SER A 7 -71.90 -24.80 -7.71
CA SER A 7 -71.01 -24.23 -6.68
C SER A 7 -69.82 -25.17 -6.42
N GLY A 8 -68.65 -24.85 -6.86
CA GLY A 8 -67.58 -25.83 -6.65
C GLY A 8 -66.14 -25.32 -6.57
N TRP A 9 -65.89 -24.00 -6.64
CA TRP A 9 -64.52 -23.51 -6.74
C TRP A 9 -63.95 -22.74 -5.52
N TRP A 10 -64.79 -22.32 -4.60
CA TRP A 10 -64.37 -21.50 -3.46
C TRP A 10 -63.70 -22.21 -2.25
N PRO A 11 -63.94 -23.51 -1.97
CA PRO A 11 -63.33 -24.16 -0.81
C PRO A 11 -61.86 -24.57 -0.98
N ARG A 12 -61.36 -24.70 -2.21
CA ARG A 12 -59.97 -25.16 -2.41
C ARG A 12 -58.94 -24.05 -2.32
N THR A 13 -59.28 -22.85 -2.76
CA THR A 13 -58.36 -21.67 -2.68
C THR A 13 -58.11 -21.22 -1.26
N TRP A 14 -59.12 -21.27 -0.37
CA TRP A 14 -58.96 -20.93 1.04
C TRP A 14 -58.11 -21.94 1.81
N ARG A 15 -58.13 -23.21 1.44
CA ARG A 15 -57.27 -24.26 2.04
C ARG A 15 -55.81 -24.10 1.65
N VAL A 16 -55.54 -23.71 0.42
CA VAL A 16 -54.16 -23.39 -0.04
C VAL A 16 -53.64 -22.12 0.62
N LEU A 17 -54.46 -21.08 0.74
CA LEU A 17 -54.08 -19.85 1.43
C LEU A 17 -53.82 -20.08 2.95
N ALA A 18 -54.68 -20.88 3.60
CA ALA A 18 -54.48 -21.23 5.02
C ALA A 18 -53.23 -22.12 5.22
N MET A 19 -52.89 -22.98 4.26
CA MET A 19 -51.69 -23.81 4.32
C MET A 19 -50.41 -22.98 4.07
N VAL A 20 -50.46 -21.99 3.17
CA VAL A 20 -49.32 -21.06 2.92
C VAL A 20 -49.15 -20.10 4.11
N CYS A 21 -50.21 -19.55 4.70
CA CYS A 21 -50.13 -18.74 5.92
C CYS A 21 -49.71 -19.56 7.15
N GLY A 22 -50.08 -20.86 7.24
CA GLY A 22 -49.62 -21.74 8.32
C GLY A 22 -48.13 -22.12 8.23
N LEU A 23 -47.57 -22.20 6.99
CA LEU A 23 -46.15 -22.46 6.79
C LEU A 23 -45.27 -21.25 7.09
N THR A 24 -45.78 -20.04 6.99
CA THR A 24 -45.03 -18.81 7.33
C THR A 24 -44.94 -18.51 8.82
N VAL A 25 -45.85 -19.09 9.62
CA VAL A 25 -45.85 -18.90 11.10
C VAL A 25 -45.04 -20.00 11.80
N ALA A 26 -44.66 -21.09 11.14
CA ALA A 26 -43.90 -22.21 11.70
C ALA A 26 -42.40 -22.16 11.33
N LEU A 27 -41.84 -21.00 10.94
CA LEU A 27 -40.41 -20.86 10.86
C LEU A 27 -39.88 -20.81 12.30
N PRO A 28 -39.04 -21.80 12.72
CA PRO A 28 -38.43 -21.72 14.01
C PRO A 28 -37.62 -20.41 14.07
N SER A 29 -37.75 -19.68 15.18
CA SER A 29 -36.82 -18.58 15.52
C SER A 29 -35.41 -19.09 15.25
N ARG A 30 -34.76 -18.56 14.20
CA ARG A 30 -33.37 -18.89 13.90
C ARG A 30 -32.60 -18.64 15.18
N PRO A 31 -31.81 -19.59 15.69
CA PRO A 31 -30.86 -19.29 16.71
C PRO A 31 -30.01 -18.13 16.17
N PHE A 32 -29.75 -17.13 17.00
CA PHE A 32 -28.85 -16.02 16.66
C PHE A 32 -27.47 -16.64 16.34
N ALA A 33 -27.25 -17.00 15.09
CA ALA A 33 -25.91 -17.22 14.62
C ALA A 33 -25.24 -15.86 14.71
N HIS A 34 -24.19 -15.75 15.51
CA HIS A 34 -23.39 -14.53 15.62
C HIS A 34 -22.98 -14.14 14.19
N GLU A 35 -23.51 -13.01 13.69
CA GLU A 35 -23.15 -12.50 12.39
C GLU A 35 -21.67 -12.15 12.44
N ILE A 36 -20.91 -12.61 11.41
CA ILE A 36 -19.48 -12.27 11.30
C ILE A 36 -19.39 -10.76 11.07
N PRO A 37 -18.68 -10.01 11.91
CA PRO A 37 -18.54 -8.57 11.70
C PRO A 37 -18.01 -8.25 10.31
N PRO A 38 -18.60 -7.28 9.59
CA PRO A 38 -18.17 -6.94 8.24
C PRO A 38 -16.75 -6.36 8.18
N SER A 39 -16.34 -5.67 9.22
CA SER A 39 -15.00 -5.08 9.34
C SER A 39 -14.52 -5.14 10.79
N VAL A 40 -13.31 -5.65 10.98
CA VAL A 40 -12.64 -5.79 12.29
C VAL A 40 -11.30 -5.10 12.24
N MET A 41 -11.01 -4.28 13.25
CA MET A 41 -9.69 -3.70 13.47
C MET A 41 -9.03 -4.36 14.68
N VAL A 42 -7.86 -4.93 14.46
CA VAL A 42 -6.99 -5.52 15.47
C VAL A 42 -5.83 -4.59 15.73
N LEU A 43 -5.59 -4.20 16.99
CA LEU A 43 -4.42 -3.44 17.41
C LEU A 43 -3.49 -4.37 18.18
N ALA A 44 -2.20 -4.36 17.86
CA ALA A 44 -1.25 -5.24 18.51
C ALA A 44 0.10 -4.55 18.75
N TYR A 45 0.72 -4.86 19.89
CA TYR A 45 2.10 -4.49 20.22
C TYR A 45 2.92 -5.74 20.43
N VAL A 46 4.09 -5.80 19.79
CA VAL A 46 5.10 -6.85 20.01
C VAL A 46 6.39 -6.22 20.52
N LYS A 47 6.83 -6.65 21.69
CA LYS A 47 8.09 -6.17 22.28
C LYS A 47 8.91 -7.31 22.85
N PRO A 48 10.14 -7.53 22.36
CA PRO A 48 11.09 -8.41 23.03
C PRO A 48 11.65 -7.73 24.28
N GLU A 49 11.56 -8.43 25.40
CA GLU A 49 12.09 -8.07 26.72
C GLU A 49 13.07 -9.16 27.18
N PRO A 50 13.91 -8.95 28.21
CA PRO A 50 14.78 -9.99 28.70
C PRO A 50 14.03 -11.29 29.06
N GLY A 51 14.35 -12.39 28.40
CA GLY A 51 13.76 -13.71 28.61
C GLY A 51 12.36 -13.95 28.06
N ARG A 52 11.69 -12.92 27.52
CA ARG A 52 10.34 -13.06 26.93
C ARG A 52 10.09 -12.09 25.78
N LEU A 53 9.26 -12.52 24.84
CA LEU A 53 8.62 -11.62 23.89
C LEU A 53 7.15 -11.46 24.32
N ARG A 54 6.74 -10.22 24.53
CA ARG A 54 5.37 -9.88 24.90
C ARG A 54 4.60 -9.40 23.70
N LEU A 55 3.44 -10.02 23.49
CA LEU A 55 2.43 -9.63 22.52
C LEU A 55 1.18 -9.15 23.27
N VAL A 56 0.75 -7.91 23.00
CA VAL A 56 -0.49 -7.35 23.56
C VAL A 56 -1.42 -7.07 22.39
N VAL A 57 -2.63 -7.63 22.42
CA VAL A 57 -3.59 -7.56 21.31
C VAL A 57 -4.93 -7.05 21.79
N ARG A 58 -5.54 -6.14 21.06
CA ARG A 58 -6.92 -5.68 21.24
C ARG A 58 -7.76 -6.11 20.05
N VAL A 59 -8.87 -6.78 20.33
CA VAL A 59 -9.86 -7.20 19.33
C VAL A 59 -11.27 -6.81 19.80
N PRO A 60 -12.21 -6.50 18.88
CA PRO A 60 -13.62 -6.36 19.27
C PRO A 60 -14.16 -7.68 19.85
N LEU A 61 -14.87 -7.63 20.96
CA LEU A 61 -15.44 -8.83 21.59
C LEU A 61 -16.47 -9.51 20.67
N GLU A 62 -17.18 -8.76 19.84
CA GLU A 62 -18.13 -9.30 18.85
C GLU A 62 -17.48 -10.20 17.78
N SER A 63 -16.13 -10.12 17.63
CA SER A 63 -15.37 -11.00 16.73
C SER A 63 -15.17 -12.41 17.32
N ILE A 64 -15.34 -12.57 18.62
CA ILE A 64 -15.16 -13.82 19.37
C ILE A 64 -16.46 -14.62 19.28
N ARG A 65 -16.41 -15.73 18.56
CA ARG A 65 -17.56 -16.64 18.40
C ARG A 65 -17.45 -17.80 19.38
N ASP A 66 -18.52 -18.53 19.57
CA ASP A 66 -18.56 -19.72 20.45
C ASP A 66 -18.07 -19.44 21.88
N PHE A 67 -18.23 -18.19 22.30
CA PHE A 67 -17.97 -17.73 23.67
C PHE A 67 -19.32 -17.45 24.33
N GLU A 68 -19.60 -18.15 25.43
CA GLU A 68 -20.86 -18.00 26.15
C GLU A 68 -20.87 -16.65 26.88
N LEU A 69 -21.56 -15.68 26.26
CA LEU A 69 -21.74 -14.35 26.83
C LEU A 69 -22.92 -14.37 27.80
N VAL A 70 -22.62 -14.22 29.10
CA VAL A 70 -23.67 -13.97 30.09
C VAL A 70 -24.05 -12.50 30.03
N LEU A 71 -25.32 -12.24 29.71
CA LEU A 71 -25.84 -10.87 29.51
C LEU A 71 -26.79 -10.52 30.66
N ARG A 72 -26.73 -9.27 31.12
CA ARG A 72 -27.75 -8.66 31.98
C ARG A 72 -28.56 -7.64 31.18
N GLY A 73 -29.88 -7.72 31.28
CA GLY A 73 -30.79 -6.81 30.57
C GLY A 73 -30.61 -6.88 29.02
N PRO A 74 -30.89 -5.81 28.29
CA PRO A 74 -30.97 -5.84 26.82
C PRO A 74 -29.59 -5.72 26.14
N GLY A 75 -28.67 -6.68 26.38
CA GLY A 75 -27.40 -6.77 25.69
C GLY A 75 -26.18 -6.20 26.41
N TYR A 76 -26.26 -5.92 27.71
CA TYR A 76 -25.11 -5.55 28.54
C TYR A 76 -24.41 -6.80 29.08
N LEU A 77 -23.07 -6.78 29.16
CA LEU A 77 -22.27 -7.87 29.71
C LEU A 77 -22.49 -7.98 31.26
N ASP A 78 -22.63 -9.18 31.74
CA ASP A 78 -22.48 -9.50 33.16
C ASP A 78 -21.01 -9.69 33.50
N LEU A 79 -20.32 -8.58 33.82
CA LEU A 79 -18.86 -8.53 33.98
C LEU A 79 -18.31 -9.56 34.97
N PRO A 80 -18.94 -9.80 36.16
CA PRO A 80 -18.47 -10.82 37.10
C PRO A 80 -18.43 -12.22 36.49
N SER A 81 -19.43 -12.58 35.69
CA SER A 81 -19.54 -13.90 35.07
C SER A 81 -18.61 -14.06 33.83
N VAL A 82 -18.36 -12.98 33.11
CA VAL A 82 -17.56 -13.02 31.87
C VAL A 82 -16.05 -12.92 32.15
N ASN A 83 -15.60 -12.15 33.16
CA ASN A 83 -14.19 -11.90 33.45
C ASN A 83 -13.32 -13.17 33.65
N PRO A 84 -13.76 -14.24 34.33
CA PRO A 84 -12.97 -15.46 34.50
C PRO A 84 -12.63 -16.17 33.20
N GLU A 85 -13.51 -16.06 32.20
CA GLU A 85 -13.39 -16.77 30.90
C GLU A 85 -12.54 -16.02 29.85
N LEU A 86 -12.20 -14.74 30.08
CA LEU A 86 -11.51 -13.90 29.11
C LEU A 86 -10.15 -14.46 28.68
N LYS A 87 -9.39 -15.08 29.58
CA LYS A 87 -8.10 -15.69 29.26
C LYS A 87 -8.28 -16.88 28.33
N ASN A 88 -9.31 -17.69 28.53
CA ASN A 88 -9.62 -18.81 27.66
C ASN A 88 -10.07 -18.33 26.26
N ALA A 89 -10.95 -17.32 26.21
CA ALA A 89 -11.36 -16.69 24.97
C ALA A 89 -10.15 -16.11 24.20
N GLY A 90 -9.28 -15.38 24.89
CA GLY A 90 -8.05 -14.83 24.32
C GLY A 90 -7.08 -15.91 23.83
N ARG A 91 -7.01 -17.07 24.48
CA ARG A 91 -6.21 -18.21 24.03
C ARG A 91 -6.77 -18.79 22.74
N VAL A 92 -8.05 -19.18 22.74
CA VAL A 92 -8.70 -19.90 21.64
C VAL A 92 -8.84 -19.03 20.39
N TRP A 93 -9.17 -17.75 20.55
CA TRP A 93 -9.50 -16.88 19.40
C TRP A 93 -8.37 -15.95 18.95
N VAL A 94 -7.33 -15.76 19.79
CA VAL A 94 -6.21 -14.88 19.47
C VAL A 94 -4.89 -15.65 19.50
N ALA A 95 -4.50 -16.23 20.67
CA ALA A 95 -3.18 -16.81 20.82
C ALA A 95 -2.96 -18.04 19.93
N ASP A 96 -3.99 -18.88 19.73
CA ASP A 96 -3.89 -20.09 18.91
C ASP A 96 -3.74 -19.80 17.41
N TYR A 97 -4.03 -18.58 16.96
CA TYR A 97 -3.88 -18.12 15.58
C TYR A 97 -2.66 -17.25 15.33
N VAL A 98 -1.86 -16.96 16.36
CA VAL A 98 -0.64 -16.17 16.20
C VAL A 98 0.57 -17.05 16.43
N GLU A 99 1.38 -17.21 15.38
CA GLU A 99 2.66 -17.92 15.43
C GLU A 99 3.79 -16.89 15.50
N VAL A 100 4.71 -17.07 16.45
CA VAL A 100 5.91 -16.22 16.59
C VAL A 100 7.15 -17.07 16.42
N TYR A 101 8.14 -16.53 15.74
CA TYR A 101 9.38 -17.21 15.43
C TYR A 101 10.57 -16.38 15.94
N GLU A 102 11.56 -17.06 16.53
CA GLU A 102 12.86 -16.53 16.89
C GLU A 102 13.95 -17.19 16.03
N ASN A 103 14.69 -16.40 15.24
CA ASN A 103 15.72 -16.90 14.31
C ASN A 103 15.21 -18.04 13.40
N ASP A 104 14.01 -17.84 12.82
CA ASP A 104 13.30 -18.79 11.95
C ASP A 104 12.85 -20.11 12.63
N ARG A 105 12.89 -20.18 13.98
CA ARG A 105 12.36 -21.30 14.78
C ARG A 105 11.06 -20.89 15.46
N PRO A 106 9.99 -21.70 15.40
CA PRO A 106 8.74 -21.37 16.06
C PRO A 106 8.90 -21.36 17.58
N LEU A 107 8.23 -20.42 18.25
CA LEU A 107 8.16 -20.33 19.70
C LEU A 107 6.92 -21.11 20.17
N GLU A 108 7.11 -22.33 20.65
CA GLU A 108 6.00 -23.22 21.05
C GLU A 108 5.39 -22.84 22.40
N ARG A 109 6.21 -22.29 23.33
CA ARG A 109 5.77 -21.93 24.68
C ARG A 109 5.14 -20.55 24.67
N ARG A 110 3.82 -20.51 24.46
CA ARG A 110 2.99 -19.32 24.58
C ARG A 110 2.10 -19.42 25.83
N GLN A 111 1.94 -18.33 26.55
CA GLN A 111 1.07 -18.24 27.69
C GLN A 111 0.26 -16.96 27.66
N VAL A 112 -1.08 -17.07 27.73
CA VAL A 112 -1.94 -15.91 27.95
C VAL A 112 -1.83 -15.53 29.44
N THR A 113 -1.07 -14.47 29.70
CA THR A 113 -0.74 -14.03 31.06
C THR A 113 -1.85 -13.15 31.66
N ALA A 114 -2.49 -12.32 30.84
CA ALA A 114 -3.61 -11.49 31.25
C ALA A 114 -4.62 -11.31 30.10
N ALA A 115 -5.88 -11.10 30.48
CA ALA A 115 -6.93 -10.68 29.57
C ALA A 115 -7.90 -9.76 30.32
N ARG A 116 -8.45 -8.75 29.62
CA ARG A 116 -9.32 -7.73 30.20
C ARG A 116 -10.31 -7.22 29.17
N LEU A 117 -11.51 -6.82 29.65
CA LEU A 117 -12.43 -6.04 28.82
C LEU A 117 -12.12 -4.55 28.93
N SER A 118 -12.25 -3.85 27.83
CA SER A 118 -12.10 -2.40 27.73
C SER A 118 -13.27 -1.76 27.02
N LEU A 119 -13.49 -0.47 27.32
CA LEU A 119 -14.50 0.34 26.66
C LEU A 119 -14.06 0.67 25.20
N PRO A 120 -14.97 0.92 24.27
CA PRO A 120 -14.63 1.33 22.93
C PRO A 120 -13.88 2.69 22.86
N SER A 121 -14.11 3.54 23.87
CA SER A 121 -13.46 4.84 24.03
C SER A 121 -12.07 4.76 24.70
N ASP A 122 -11.64 3.57 25.13
CA ASP A 122 -10.35 3.38 25.80
C ASP A 122 -9.20 3.64 24.84
N ARG A 123 -8.29 4.54 25.20
CA ARG A 123 -7.12 4.97 24.41
C ARG A 123 -5.80 4.34 24.86
N SER A 124 -5.84 3.30 25.67
CA SER A 124 -4.61 2.68 26.19
C SER A 124 -3.70 2.10 25.09
N PHE A 125 -4.26 1.71 23.93
CA PHE A 125 -3.48 1.24 22.78
C PHE A 125 -2.86 2.36 21.92
N THR A 126 -2.60 3.52 22.52
CA THR A 126 -1.78 4.59 21.88
C THR A 126 -0.28 4.40 22.11
N SER A 127 0.13 3.57 23.09
CA SER A 127 1.52 3.20 23.32
C SER A 127 1.62 1.81 23.97
N TYR A 128 2.78 1.16 23.79
CA TYR A 128 3.04 -0.14 24.46
C TYR A 128 2.87 -0.07 25.97
N ALA A 129 3.41 0.96 26.62
CA ALA A 129 3.38 1.09 28.08
C ALA A 129 1.96 1.22 28.61
N THR A 130 1.13 2.04 27.97
CA THR A 130 -0.27 2.23 28.37
C THR A 130 -1.12 1.00 28.07
N ALA A 131 -0.86 0.28 26.96
CA ALA A 131 -1.55 -0.96 26.63
C ALA A 131 -1.28 -2.04 27.68
N VAL A 132 0.00 -2.26 28.06
CA VAL A 132 0.38 -3.21 29.11
C VAL A 132 -0.24 -2.83 30.46
N ALA A 133 -0.15 -1.55 30.86
CA ALA A 133 -0.73 -1.06 32.12
C ALA A 133 -2.25 -1.29 32.16
N ASN A 134 -2.94 -1.09 31.03
CA ASN A 134 -4.37 -1.34 30.94
C ASN A 134 -4.72 -2.82 31.16
N VAL A 135 -4.05 -3.73 30.40
CA VAL A 135 -4.34 -5.17 30.47
C VAL A 135 -4.05 -5.73 31.89
N LEU A 136 -3.02 -5.22 32.55
CA LEU A 136 -2.65 -5.61 33.94
C LEU A 136 -3.44 -4.87 35.00
N GLY A 137 -4.22 -3.86 34.62
CA GLY A 137 -5.04 -3.08 35.54
C GLY A 137 -6.24 -3.86 36.13
N PRO A 138 -6.94 -3.28 37.08
CA PRO A 138 -8.13 -3.90 37.65
C PRO A 138 -9.23 -4.06 36.58
N PRO A 139 -10.10 -5.09 36.70
CA PRO A 139 -11.24 -5.24 35.78
C PRO A 139 -12.15 -4.00 35.87
N LEU A 140 -13.02 -3.85 34.85
CA LEU A 140 -14.06 -2.83 34.90
C LEU A 140 -14.97 -3.08 36.11
N ALA A 141 -15.46 -2.00 36.67
CA ALA A 141 -16.41 -2.12 37.82
C ALA A 141 -17.70 -2.83 37.36
N ASP A 142 -18.25 -3.68 38.23
CA ASP A 142 -19.44 -4.48 37.95
C ASP A 142 -20.69 -3.64 37.60
N SER A 143 -20.69 -2.37 38.01
CA SER A 143 -21.77 -1.41 37.74
C SER A 143 -21.73 -0.83 36.33
N VAL A 144 -20.67 -1.09 35.53
CA VAL A 144 -20.52 -0.55 34.19
C VAL A 144 -21.48 -1.26 33.23
N ASP A 145 -22.33 -0.49 32.56
CA ASP A 145 -23.20 -0.96 31.49
C ASP A 145 -22.45 -1.00 30.17
N LEU A 146 -21.79 -2.13 29.85
CA LEU A 146 -21.01 -2.33 28.67
C LEU A 146 -21.79 -3.17 27.65
N PRO A 147 -22.24 -2.59 26.52
CA PRO A 147 -22.87 -3.36 25.46
C PRO A 147 -21.86 -4.35 24.85
N TRP A 148 -22.20 -5.62 24.75
CA TRP A 148 -21.27 -6.65 24.29
C TRP A 148 -20.70 -6.41 22.88
N LYS A 149 -21.50 -5.81 21.95
CA LYS A 149 -21.06 -5.44 20.61
C LYS A 149 -20.04 -4.29 20.57
N GLN A 150 -19.91 -3.54 21.63
CA GLN A 150 -19.00 -2.41 21.72
C GLN A 150 -17.79 -2.72 22.62
N ALA A 151 -17.81 -3.85 23.30
CA ALA A 151 -16.73 -4.25 24.19
C ALA A 151 -15.48 -4.62 23.38
N MET A 152 -14.31 -4.27 23.92
CA MET A 152 -13.02 -4.68 23.39
C MET A 152 -12.40 -5.72 24.33
N LEU A 153 -11.83 -6.79 23.74
CA LEU A 153 -11.04 -7.78 24.47
C LEU A 153 -9.55 -7.46 24.28
N ASP A 154 -8.88 -7.17 25.37
CA ASP A 154 -7.43 -6.95 25.44
C ASP A 154 -6.77 -8.22 26.00
N VAL A 155 -5.79 -8.75 25.27
CA VAL A 155 -5.11 -10.01 25.60
C VAL A 155 -3.60 -9.78 25.65
N MET A 156 -2.94 -10.30 26.68
CA MET A 156 -1.49 -10.30 26.81
C MET A 156 -0.95 -11.72 26.75
N ILE A 157 -0.02 -11.94 25.81
CA ILE A 157 0.58 -13.24 25.53
C ILE A 157 2.10 -13.11 25.67
N ASP A 158 2.69 -13.94 26.50
CA ASP A 158 4.15 -14.00 26.68
C ASP A 158 4.70 -15.27 26.00
N TYR A 159 5.79 -15.12 25.26
CA TYR A 159 6.57 -16.18 24.62
C TYR A 159 7.97 -16.22 25.24
N SER A 160 8.49 -17.40 25.58
CA SER A 160 9.88 -17.53 26.06
C SER A 160 10.85 -17.38 24.90
N ILE A 161 11.83 -16.47 25.00
CA ILE A 161 12.84 -16.18 23.99
C ILE A 161 14.26 -16.35 24.53
N ALA A 162 15.21 -16.63 23.65
CA ALA A 162 16.63 -16.74 24.00
C ALA A 162 17.28 -15.34 24.18
N SER A 163 16.95 -14.39 23.30
CA SER A 163 17.55 -13.04 23.36
C SER A 163 16.57 -11.97 22.84
N PRO A 164 16.49 -10.80 23.48
CA PRO A 164 15.69 -9.69 23.01
C PRO A 164 16.22 -9.06 21.70
N THR A 165 17.48 -9.34 21.34
CA THR A 165 18.12 -8.88 20.09
C THR A 165 18.06 -9.92 18.98
N SER A 166 17.40 -11.05 19.19
CA SER A 166 17.14 -12.06 18.16
C SER A 166 16.27 -11.51 17.03
N ARG A 167 16.30 -12.19 15.89
CA ARG A 167 15.42 -11.87 14.77
C ARG A 167 14.06 -12.50 15.00
N PHE A 168 13.03 -11.66 15.01
CA PHE A 168 11.66 -12.11 15.19
C PHE A 168 10.87 -12.05 13.88
N SER A 169 10.00 -13.03 13.69
CA SER A 169 8.99 -13.06 12.66
C SER A 169 7.66 -13.46 13.30
N ILE A 170 6.57 -12.99 12.73
CA ILE A 170 5.20 -13.26 13.23
C ILE A 170 4.31 -13.65 12.05
N ARG A 171 3.41 -14.60 12.27
CA ARG A 171 2.30 -14.90 11.39
C ARG A 171 1.00 -14.64 12.14
N PRO A 172 0.39 -13.48 11.97
CA PRO A 172 -0.88 -13.14 12.61
C PRO A 172 -2.06 -13.60 11.74
N ALA A 173 -2.41 -14.89 11.84
CA ALA A 173 -3.51 -15.47 11.07
C ALA A 173 -4.89 -15.09 11.67
N LEU A 174 -5.13 -13.79 11.88
CA LEU A 174 -6.33 -13.23 12.53
C LEU A 174 -7.47 -12.90 11.56
N ALA A 175 -7.34 -13.27 10.28
CA ALA A 175 -8.36 -13.01 9.25
C ALA A 175 -9.74 -13.62 9.58
N HIS A 176 -9.79 -14.68 10.40
CA HIS A 176 -11.02 -15.35 10.81
C HIS A 176 -11.93 -14.50 11.72
N LEU A 177 -11.42 -13.41 12.30
CA LEU A 177 -12.18 -12.55 13.23
C LEU A 177 -13.26 -11.73 12.54
N GLY A 178 -13.19 -11.51 11.23
CA GLY A 178 -14.18 -10.74 10.47
C GLY A 178 -14.14 -11.05 8.97
N ILE A 179 -15.14 -10.53 8.24
CA ILE A 179 -15.13 -10.63 6.75
C ILE A 179 -13.92 -9.86 6.21
N ARG A 180 -13.64 -8.70 6.80
CA ARG A 180 -12.50 -7.85 6.48
C ARG A 180 -11.77 -7.48 7.77
N THR A 181 -10.64 -8.12 8.03
CA THR A 181 -9.83 -7.86 9.23
C THR A 181 -8.60 -7.05 8.87
N THR A 182 -8.48 -5.85 9.47
CA THR A 182 -7.28 -5.02 9.38
C THR A 182 -6.50 -5.17 10.67
N THR A 183 -5.23 -5.57 10.59
CA THR A 183 -4.33 -5.68 11.74
C THR A 183 -3.28 -4.60 11.69
N VAL A 184 -3.20 -3.79 12.76
CA VAL A 184 -2.13 -2.80 12.98
C VAL A 184 -1.22 -3.33 14.07
N LEU A 185 -0.01 -3.74 13.69
CA LEU A 185 0.99 -4.32 14.57
C LEU A 185 2.15 -3.34 14.79
N HIS A 186 2.38 -2.99 16.03
CA HIS A 186 3.50 -2.17 16.49
C HIS A 186 4.61 -3.06 17.02
N PHE A 187 5.74 -3.11 16.35
CA PHE A 187 6.94 -3.78 16.83
C PHE A 187 7.88 -2.79 17.51
N VAL A 188 8.19 -3.02 18.78
CA VAL A 188 9.05 -2.16 19.60
C VAL A 188 10.37 -2.89 19.89
N PRO A 189 11.39 -2.75 19.04
CA PRO A 189 12.68 -3.41 19.25
C PRO A 189 13.43 -2.80 20.44
N PRO A 190 14.49 -3.48 20.95
CA PRO A 190 15.27 -3.00 22.11
C PRO A 190 15.91 -1.62 21.91
N ASN A 191 16.20 -1.21 20.66
CA ASN A 191 16.74 0.11 20.32
C ASN A 191 15.71 1.26 20.39
N GLY A 192 14.45 0.95 20.72
CA GLY A 192 13.39 1.93 20.96
C GLY A 192 12.72 2.51 19.69
N THR A 193 13.20 2.20 18.49
CA THR A 193 12.56 2.69 17.25
C THR A 193 11.35 1.83 16.91
N GLU A 194 10.16 2.31 17.20
CA GLU A 194 8.90 1.64 16.91
C GLU A 194 8.68 1.50 15.39
N ARG A 195 8.17 0.34 14.97
CA ARG A 195 7.82 0.06 13.58
C ARG A 195 6.38 -0.39 13.52
N VAL A 196 5.60 0.20 12.64
CA VAL A 196 4.17 -0.09 12.48
C VAL A 196 3.98 -0.88 11.19
N PHE A 197 3.26 -1.99 11.31
CA PHE A 197 2.85 -2.85 10.21
C PHE A 197 1.33 -2.84 10.13
N GLU A 198 0.80 -2.60 8.95
CA GLU A 198 -0.64 -2.68 8.70
C GLU A 198 -0.89 -3.70 7.59
N TYR A 199 -1.81 -4.65 7.81
CA TYR A 199 -2.19 -5.63 6.81
C TYR A 199 -3.68 -5.92 6.84
N LEU A 200 -4.19 -6.27 5.67
CA LEU A 200 -5.55 -6.71 5.47
C LEU A 200 -5.55 -8.25 5.31
N GLY A 201 -6.33 -8.94 6.14
CA GLY A 201 -6.43 -10.40 6.11
C GLY A 201 -5.20 -11.11 6.69
N ASP A 202 -4.78 -12.23 6.08
CA ASP A 202 -3.60 -13.00 6.47
C ASP A 202 -2.39 -12.62 5.58
N PRO A 203 -1.39 -11.91 6.12
CA PRO A 203 -0.20 -11.51 5.38
C PRO A 203 0.82 -12.66 5.21
N GLY A 204 0.57 -13.83 5.80
CA GLY A 204 1.55 -14.90 5.95
C GLY A 204 2.63 -14.56 6.99
N LEU A 205 3.85 -15.05 6.78
CA LEU A 205 4.97 -14.81 7.69
C LEU A 205 5.61 -13.44 7.46
N VAL A 206 5.48 -12.56 8.46
CA VAL A 206 6.03 -11.20 8.46
C VAL A 206 7.33 -11.17 9.26
N ARG A 207 8.42 -10.73 8.65
CA ARG A 207 9.70 -10.48 9.34
C ARG A 207 9.67 -9.09 9.97
N LEU A 208 9.79 -9.04 11.30
CA LEU A 208 9.73 -7.78 12.06
C LEU A 208 11.04 -6.97 11.97
N ASP A 209 12.16 -7.64 11.66
CA ASP A 209 13.45 -7.01 11.40
C ASP A 209 14.20 -7.73 10.26
N PRO A 210 13.86 -7.44 8.98
CA PRO A 210 14.52 -8.06 7.85
C PRO A 210 15.97 -7.57 7.75
N ARG A 211 16.89 -8.45 7.27
CA ARG A 211 18.25 -8.04 6.90
C ARG A 211 18.18 -7.10 5.69
N TRP A 212 19.12 -6.15 5.58
CA TRP A 212 19.15 -5.17 4.50
C TRP A 212 19.03 -5.80 3.10
N HIS A 213 19.68 -6.95 2.83
CA HIS A 213 19.59 -7.63 1.54
C HIS A 213 18.22 -8.29 1.30
N GLN A 214 17.54 -8.75 2.35
CA GLN A 214 16.18 -9.31 2.24
C GLN A 214 15.18 -8.19 1.93
N ALA A 215 15.32 -7.05 2.61
CA ALA A 215 14.56 -5.85 2.28
C ALA A 215 14.85 -5.41 0.84
N ALA A 216 16.13 -5.30 0.46
CA ALA A 216 16.54 -4.91 -0.89
C ALA A 216 15.94 -5.82 -1.97
N LEU A 217 16.07 -7.14 -1.87
CA LEU A 217 15.52 -8.08 -2.86
C LEU A 217 14.01 -7.98 -2.96
N ARG A 218 13.31 -7.84 -1.83
CA ARG A 218 11.86 -7.64 -1.83
C ARG A 218 11.47 -6.37 -2.58
N PHE A 219 12.17 -5.26 -2.32
CA PHE A 219 11.87 -3.98 -2.94
C PHE A 219 12.27 -3.93 -4.41
N VAL A 220 13.33 -4.64 -4.84
CA VAL A 220 13.62 -4.86 -6.27
C VAL A 220 12.44 -5.57 -6.96
N ALA A 221 11.95 -6.66 -6.35
CA ALA A 221 10.80 -7.38 -6.90
C ALA A 221 9.54 -6.49 -6.97
N LEU A 222 9.26 -5.71 -5.91
CA LEU A 222 8.13 -4.77 -5.88
C LEU A 222 8.25 -3.69 -6.96
N GLY A 223 9.45 -3.11 -7.14
CA GLY A 223 9.69 -2.11 -8.20
C GLY A 223 9.54 -2.70 -9.61
N PHE A 224 9.99 -3.92 -9.83
CA PHE A 224 9.81 -4.63 -11.08
C PHE A 224 8.33 -4.91 -11.37
N GLN A 225 7.60 -5.43 -10.39
CA GLN A 225 6.16 -5.69 -10.49
C GLN A 225 5.37 -4.39 -10.70
N HIS A 226 5.73 -3.31 -10.01
CA HIS A 226 5.09 -2.01 -10.16
C HIS A 226 5.05 -1.53 -11.62
N ILE A 227 6.11 -1.73 -12.39
CA ILE A 227 6.14 -1.40 -13.82
C ILE A 227 5.25 -2.33 -14.63
N LEU A 228 5.21 -3.63 -14.33
CA LEU A 228 4.41 -4.59 -15.08
C LEU A 228 2.92 -4.48 -14.78
N ASP A 229 2.56 -4.16 -13.55
CA ASP A 229 1.16 -4.01 -13.11
C ASP A 229 0.61 -2.61 -13.40
N GLY A 230 1.49 -1.60 -13.51
CA GLY A 230 1.13 -0.21 -13.79
C GLY A 230 0.87 0.03 -15.28
N LEU A 231 -0.40 -0.06 -15.72
CA LEU A 231 -0.78 0.19 -17.12
C LEU A 231 -0.38 1.59 -17.60
N ASP A 232 -0.38 2.58 -16.73
CA ASP A 232 0.08 3.95 -17.01
C ASP A 232 1.57 3.99 -17.34
N HIS A 233 2.41 3.30 -16.58
CA HIS A 233 3.84 3.15 -16.87
C HIS A 233 4.08 2.40 -18.17
N LEU A 234 3.34 1.30 -18.39
CA LEU A 234 3.45 0.52 -19.61
C LEU A 234 3.09 1.35 -20.86
N LEU A 235 1.97 2.10 -20.82
CA LEU A 235 1.56 2.96 -21.92
C LEU A 235 2.53 4.13 -22.14
N PHE A 236 3.05 4.72 -21.06
CA PHE A 236 4.03 5.79 -21.16
C PHE A 236 5.33 5.29 -21.81
N VAL A 237 5.90 4.17 -21.32
CA VAL A 237 7.10 3.55 -21.90
C VAL A 237 6.84 3.13 -23.34
N PHE A 238 5.67 2.59 -23.65
CA PHE A 238 5.29 2.24 -25.02
C PHE A 238 5.28 3.46 -25.95
N CYS A 239 4.72 4.60 -25.51
CA CYS A 239 4.81 5.85 -26.26
C CYS A 239 6.26 6.33 -26.50
N LEU A 240 7.14 6.12 -25.50
CA LEU A 240 8.57 6.41 -25.70
C LEU A 240 9.20 5.54 -26.78
N VAL A 241 8.81 4.26 -26.86
CA VAL A 241 9.42 3.27 -27.78
C VAL A 241 8.95 3.45 -29.22
N ILE A 242 7.68 3.81 -29.46
CA ILE A 242 7.06 3.85 -30.80
C ILE A 242 7.94 4.52 -31.87
N PRO A 243 8.57 5.71 -31.67
CA PRO A 243 9.38 6.36 -32.70
C PRO A 243 10.83 5.89 -32.75
N PHE A 244 11.26 4.99 -31.85
CA PHE A 244 12.66 4.56 -31.79
C PHE A 244 12.87 3.15 -32.32
N ARG A 245 14.07 2.93 -32.92
CA ARG A 245 14.51 1.63 -33.47
C ARG A 245 15.78 1.12 -32.79
N ARG A 246 16.37 1.91 -31.90
CA ARG A 246 17.64 1.59 -31.24
C ARG A 246 17.47 1.69 -29.72
N LEU A 247 17.94 0.69 -28.97
CA LEU A 247 17.84 0.64 -27.52
C LEU A 247 18.67 1.71 -26.81
N ARG A 248 19.88 2.03 -27.31
CA ARG A 248 20.81 2.95 -26.61
C ARG A 248 20.22 4.32 -26.27
N PRO A 249 19.55 5.05 -27.19
CA PRO A 249 18.92 6.33 -26.82
C PRO A 249 17.78 6.16 -25.83
N LEU A 250 17.02 5.05 -25.94
CA LEU A 250 15.90 4.75 -25.06
C LEU A 250 16.33 4.52 -23.61
N ILE A 251 17.45 3.82 -23.39
CA ILE A 251 18.01 3.60 -22.06
C ILE A 251 18.23 4.95 -21.35
N ALA A 252 18.90 5.91 -22.00
CA ALA A 252 19.14 7.22 -21.39
C ALA A 252 17.85 7.98 -21.07
N ILE A 253 16.82 7.88 -21.92
CA ILE A 253 15.51 8.53 -21.69
C ILE A 253 14.79 7.87 -20.51
N VAL A 254 14.77 6.55 -20.45
CA VAL A 254 14.10 5.78 -19.41
C VAL A 254 14.82 5.95 -18.07
N THR A 255 16.15 5.89 -18.04
CA THR A 255 16.93 6.18 -16.83
C THR A 255 16.68 7.62 -16.32
N SER A 256 16.54 8.61 -17.23
CA SER A 256 16.16 9.97 -16.87
C SER A 256 14.79 10.03 -16.16
N PHE A 257 13.81 9.27 -16.64
CA PHE A 257 12.51 9.10 -15.99
C PHE A 257 12.65 8.45 -14.62
N THR A 258 13.40 7.34 -14.51
CA THR A 258 13.60 6.64 -13.22
C THR A 258 14.30 7.52 -12.18
N VAL A 259 15.29 8.33 -12.58
CA VAL A 259 15.95 9.28 -11.67
C VAL A 259 14.94 10.32 -11.16
N ALA A 260 14.14 10.90 -12.03
CA ALA A 260 13.12 11.87 -11.66
C ALA A 260 12.04 11.26 -10.75
N HIS A 261 11.55 10.06 -11.11
CA HIS A 261 10.63 9.27 -10.30
C HIS A 261 11.18 9.00 -8.90
N SER A 262 12.47 8.65 -8.80
CA SER A 262 13.15 8.41 -7.53
C SER A 262 13.17 9.65 -6.64
N ILE A 263 13.41 10.83 -7.21
CA ILE A 263 13.45 12.10 -6.47
C ILE A 263 12.11 12.35 -5.78
N THR A 264 11.00 12.27 -6.50
CA THR A 264 9.67 12.56 -5.96
C THR A 264 9.16 11.44 -5.05
N LEU A 265 9.53 10.19 -5.32
CA LEU A 265 9.24 9.06 -4.45
C LEU A 265 9.93 9.21 -3.08
N ILE A 266 11.22 9.56 -3.06
CA ILE A 266 11.99 9.81 -1.84
C ILE A 266 11.42 11.03 -1.11
N ALA A 267 11.12 12.12 -1.82
CA ALA A 267 10.51 13.31 -1.25
C ALA A 267 9.17 12.98 -0.55
N SER A 268 8.33 12.20 -1.21
CA SER A 268 7.05 11.77 -0.64
C SER A 268 7.22 10.84 0.57
N ALA A 269 8.14 9.87 0.50
CA ALA A 269 8.47 9.00 1.63
C ALA A 269 9.01 9.77 2.83
N SER A 270 9.64 10.93 2.58
CA SER A 270 10.15 11.85 3.61
C SER A 270 9.09 12.85 4.12
N GLY A 271 7.83 12.71 3.73
CA GLY A 271 6.73 13.58 4.19
C GLY A 271 6.69 14.96 3.52
N LEU A 272 7.38 15.14 2.38
CA LEU A 272 7.37 16.41 1.64
C LEU A 272 6.22 16.53 0.65
N ALA A 273 5.48 15.44 0.39
CA ALA A 273 4.27 15.47 -0.44
C ALA A 273 3.10 16.10 0.36
N PRO A 274 2.22 16.87 -0.31
CA PRO A 274 1.02 17.39 0.33
C PRO A 274 0.15 16.28 0.91
N ASP A 275 -0.29 16.45 2.17
CA ASP A 275 -1.22 15.53 2.83
C ASP A 275 -2.67 16.04 2.68
N ALA A 276 -3.13 16.09 1.42
CA ALA A 276 -4.43 16.60 1.05
C ALA A 276 -5.18 15.57 0.17
N LEU A 277 -6.47 15.40 0.42
CA LEU A 277 -7.31 14.40 -0.28
C LEU A 277 -7.40 14.65 -1.79
N TRP A 278 -7.25 15.88 -2.25
CA TRP A 278 -7.25 16.25 -3.66
C TRP A 278 -5.94 15.92 -4.39
N PHE A 279 -4.83 15.73 -3.64
CA PHE A 279 -3.50 15.57 -4.25
C PHE A 279 -3.34 14.26 -5.04
N PRO A 280 -3.72 13.06 -4.53
CA PRO A 280 -3.65 11.83 -5.31
C PRO A 280 -4.44 11.88 -6.62
N PRO A 281 -5.74 12.28 -6.64
CA PRO A 281 -6.49 12.43 -7.88
C PRO A 281 -5.87 13.43 -8.87
N LEU A 282 -5.28 14.52 -8.40
CA LEU A 282 -4.55 15.46 -9.26
C LEU A 282 -3.36 14.79 -9.94
N ILE A 283 -2.55 14.05 -9.18
CA ILE A 283 -1.38 13.34 -9.74
C ILE A 283 -1.83 12.32 -10.79
N GLU A 284 -2.91 11.59 -10.54
CA GLU A 284 -3.45 10.63 -11.50
C GLU A 284 -3.90 11.29 -12.81
N VAL A 285 -4.52 12.47 -12.75
CA VAL A 285 -4.86 13.28 -13.94
C VAL A 285 -3.61 13.69 -14.70
N LEU A 286 -2.58 14.16 -14.00
CA LEU A 286 -1.31 14.59 -14.61
C LEU A 286 -0.56 13.41 -15.24
N ILE A 287 -0.62 12.22 -14.63
CA ILE A 287 -0.06 10.99 -15.20
C ILE A 287 -0.78 10.67 -16.53
N ALA A 288 -2.11 10.64 -16.55
CA ALA A 288 -2.87 10.40 -17.76
C ALA A 288 -2.60 11.45 -18.85
N LEU A 289 -2.52 12.74 -18.46
CA LEU A 289 -2.16 13.84 -19.36
C LEU A 289 -0.76 13.65 -19.98
N SER A 290 0.22 13.14 -19.22
CA SER A 290 1.57 12.88 -19.71
C SER A 290 1.58 11.84 -20.83
N ILE A 291 0.73 10.80 -20.71
CA ILE A 291 0.59 9.76 -21.73
C ILE A 291 -0.06 10.34 -23.01
N VAL A 292 -1.13 11.14 -22.84
CA VAL A 292 -1.77 11.85 -23.97
C VAL A 292 -0.76 12.74 -24.69
N TYR A 293 0.03 13.52 -23.94
CA TYR A 293 1.04 14.40 -24.51
C TYR A 293 2.07 13.61 -25.34
N MET A 294 2.62 12.51 -24.80
CA MET A 294 3.61 11.70 -25.50
C MET A 294 3.05 11.04 -26.75
N ALA A 295 1.79 10.60 -26.72
CA ALA A 295 1.12 10.01 -27.86
C ALA A 295 0.86 11.06 -28.96
N VAL A 296 0.42 12.26 -28.61
CA VAL A 296 0.23 13.38 -29.55
C VAL A 296 1.56 13.83 -30.17
N GLU A 297 2.63 13.92 -29.37
CA GLU A 297 3.98 14.26 -29.86
C GLU A 297 4.47 13.24 -30.92
N ASN A 298 4.16 11.95 -30.73
CA ASN A 298 4.47 10.93 -31.74
C ASN A 298 3.73 11.14 -33.07
N ILE A 299 2.47 11.59 -33.01
CA ILE A 299 1.64 11.84 -34.21
C ILE A 299 2.14 13.06 -34.96
N VAL A 300 2.42 14.16 -34.26
CA VAL A 300 2.85 15.44 -34.86
C VAL A 300 4.27 15.33 -35.44
N GLY A 301 5.15 14.62 -34.75
CA GLY A 301 6.55 14.45 -35.14
C GLY A 301 7.50 14.69 -33.98
N ALA A 302 8.00 13.60 -33.45
CA ALA A 302 8.81 13.58 -32.24
C ALA A 302 10.18 14.28 -32.42
N LYS A 303 10.50 15.22 -31.52
CA LYS A 303 11.84 15.79 -31.40
C LYS A 303 12.68 14.95 -30.44
N VAL A 304 13.35 13.93 -30.97
CA VAL A 304 14.10 12.91 -30.19
C VAL A 304 15.11 13.50 -29.21
N GLU A 305 15.74 14.61 -29.57
CA GLU A 305 16.83 15.23 -28.80
C GLU A 305 16.39 15.78 -27.43
N ARG A 306 15.11 16.16 -27.27
CA ARG A 306 14.57 16.75 -26.03
C ARG A 306 13.76 15.76 -25.18
N ARG A 307 13.57 14.54 -25.64
CA ARG A 307 12.70 13.54 -24.95
C ARG A 307 13.18 13.17 -23.57
N TRP A 308 14.48 13.18 -23.31
CA TRP A 308 14.98 12.91 -21.96
C TRP A 308 14.54 13.98 -20.93
N ILE A 309 14.41 15.26 -21.35
CA ILE A 309 13.92 16.35 -20.49
C ILE A 309 12.43 16.16 -20.21
N ILE A 310 11.65 15.81 -21.23
CA ILE A 310 10.21 15.56 -21.12
C ILE A 310 9.96 14.34 -20.24
N ALA A 311 10.71 13.26 -20.46
CA ALA A 311 10.65 12.05 -19.64
C ALA A 311 11.03 12.33 -18.18
N PHE A 312 12.04 13.18 -17.93
CA PHE A 312 12.40 13.64 -16.59
C PHE A 312 11.24 14.39 -15.92
N ALA A 313 10.65 15.38 -16.62
CA ALA A 313 9.53 16.16 -16.08
C ALA A 313 8.32 15.26 -15.72
N PHE A 314 7.98 14.31 -16.59
CA PHE A 314 6.90 13.37 -16.32
C PHE A 314 7.26 12.32 -15.26
N GLY A 315 8.52 11.92 -15.16
CA GLY A 315 9.02 11.07 -14.09
C GLY A 315 8.79 11.68 -12.71
N LEU A 316 8.98 13.00 -12.55
CA LEU A 316 8.66 13.72 -11.31
C LEU A 316 7.18 13.59 -10.93
N VAL A 317 6.27 13.64 -11.91
CA VAL A 317 4.83 13.48 -11.67
C VAL A 317 4.51 12.04 -11.27
N HIS A 318 5.01 11.06 -12.04
CA HIS A 318 4.73 9.63 -11.80
C HIS A 318 5.22 9.14 -10.44
N GLY A 319 6.35 9.66 -9.93
CA GLY A 319 6.89 9.26 -8.63
C GLY A 319 5.99 9.65 -7.45
N PHE A 320 5.16 10.69 -7.57
CA PHE A 320 4.15 10.99 -6.57
C PHE A 320 2.98 10.00 -6.60
N GLY A 321 2.62 9.46 -7.76
CA GLY A 321 1.47 8.55 -7.91
C GLY A 321 1.59 7.27 -7.09
N PHE A 322 2.78 6.70 -6.99
CA PHE A 322 3.02 5.48 -6.22
C PHE A 322 3.25 5.70 -4.72
N SER A 323 3.51 6.93 -4.31
CA SER A 323 3.92 7.25 -2.93
C SER A 323 2.92 6.82 -1.86
N PHE A 324 1.62 6.85 -2.17
CA PHE A 324 0.55 6.47 -1.24
C PHE A 324 0.51 4.94 -1.02
N ILE A 325 0.67 4.16 -2.09
CA ILE A 325 0.73 2.69 -2.02
C ILE A 325 2.05 2.25 -1.36
N LEU A 326 3.14 2.97 -1.65
CA LEU A 326 4.45 2.66 -1.09
C LEU A 326 4.49 2.84 0.44
N ARG A 327 3.77 3.81 1.02
CA ARG A 327 3.68 3.96 2.48
C ARG A 327 3.28 2.65 3.17
N GLN A 328 2.33 1.90 2.62
CA GLN A 328 1.94 0.58 3.14
C GLN A 328 3.07 -0.46 2.97
N SER A 329 3.84 -0.38 1.88
CA SER A 329 4.94 -1.30 1.62
C SER A 329 6.20 -0.96 2.43
N LEU A 330 6.43 0.32 2.76
CA LEU A 330 7.60 0.78 3.52
C LEU A 330 7.65 0.23 4.95
N GLN A 331 6.50 -0.16 5.54
CA GLN A 331 6.46 -0.87 6.80
C GLN A 331 7.34 -2.13 6.80
N PHE A 332 7.51 -2.78 5.64
CA PHE A 332 8.36 -3.97 5.48
C PHE A 332 9.85 -3.64 5.25
N ALA A 333 10.22 -2.38 5.14
CA ALA A 333 11.61 -1.95 5.01
C ALA A 333 12.40 -2.08 6.32
N GLY A 334 11.70 -2.06 7.45
CA GLY A 334 12.29 -2.06 8.78
C GLY A 334 13.20 -0.84 8.99
N SER A 335 14.44 -1.06 9.47
CA SER A 335 15.45 -0.01 9.64
C SER A 335 16.13 0.41 8.32
N HIS A 336 15.79 -0.24 7.18
CA HIS A 336 16.52 -0.12 5.91
C HIS A 336 15.79 0.72 4.86
N LEU A 337 15.10 1.80 5.27
CA LEU A 337 14.29 2.63 4.39
C LEU A 337 15.04 3.12 3.14
N ALA A 338 16.23 3.71 3.32
CA ALA A 338 17.02 4.22 2.20
C ALA A 338 17.42 3.11 1.23
N THR A 339 17.90 1.96 1.75
CA THR A 339 18.23 0.78 0.94
C THR A 339 17.02 0.27 0.17
N SER A 340 15.85 0.23 0.80
CA SER A 340 14.61 -0.23 0.18
C SER A 340 14.14 0.69 -0.93
N LEU A 341 14.22 2.01 -0.75
CA LEU A 341 13.88 2.99 -1.78
C LEU A 341 14.81 2.90 -3.00
N VAL A 342 16.14 2.77 -2.77
CA VAL A 342 17.11 2.57 -3.86
C VAL A 342 16.84 1.24 -4.57
N ALA A 343 16.63 0.17 -3.81
CA ALA A 343 16.34 -1.16 -4.36
C ALA A 343 15.04 -1.18 -5.19
N PHE A 344 14.00 -0.48 -4.73
CA PHE A 344 12.76 -0.32 -5.48
C PHE A 344 13.01 0.35 -6.85
N ASN A 345 13.77 1.44 -6.89
CA ASN A 345 14.09 2.14 -8.14
C ASN A 345 14.99 1.30 -9.08
N VAL A 346 15.87 0.45 -8.54
CA VAL A 346 16.57 -0.57 -9.33
C VAL A 346 15.57 -1.55 -9.95
N GLY A 347 14.56 -1.97 -9.20
CA GLY A 347 13.47 -2.82 -9.71
C GLY A 347 12.66 -2.14 -10.82
N VAL A 348 12.32 -0.87 -10.65
CA VAL A 348 11.65 -0.04 -11.67
C VAL A 348 12.48 -0.01 -12.96
N GLU A 349 13.78 0.30 -12.87
CA GLU A 349 14.67 0.32 -14.04
C GLU A 349 14.74 -1.04 -14.74
N LEU A 350 14.87 -2.14 -13.97
CA LEU A 350 14.88 -3.49 -14.54
C LEU A 350 13.55 -3.84 -15.22
N GLY A 351 12.40 -3.45 -14.64
CA GLY A 351 11.08 -3.63 -15.24
C GLY A 351 10.96 -2.88 -16.57
N GLN A 352 11.39 -1.63 -16.60
CA GLN A 352 11.40 -0.83 -17.83
C GLN A 352 12.34 -1.41 -18.89
N MET A 353 13.54 -1.85 -18.51
CA MET A 353 14.47 -2.52 -19.45
C MET A 353 13.87 -3.81 -20.01
N PHE A 354 13.16 -4.58 -19.20
CA PHE A 354 12.45 -5.78 -19.64
C PHE A 354 11.36 -5.44 -20.67
N VAL A 355 10.55 -4.40 -20.40
CA VAL A 355 9.53 -3.92 -21.34
C VAL A 355 10.17 -3.45 -22.66
N LEU A 356 11.26 -2.70 -22.60
CA LEU A 356 12.01 -2.25 -23.78
C LEU A 356 12.55 -3.43 -24.61
N ALA A 357 13.09 -4.45 -23.95
CA ALA A 357 13.65 -5.63 -24.61
C ALA A 357 12.60 -6.42 -25.40
N ILE A 358 11.32 -6.32 -25.01
CA ILE A 358 10.21 -6.94 -25.74
C ILE A 358 9.61 -5.98 -26.76
N ALA A 359 9.32 -4.73 -26.37
CA ALA A 359 8.58 -3.79 -27.20
C ALA A 359 9.38 -3.34 -28.45
N VAL A 360 10.69 -3.10 -28.31
CA VAL A 360 11.51 -2.65 -29.46
C VAL A 360 11.55 -3.68 -30.60
N PRO A 361 11.90 -4.96 -30.36
CA PRO A 361 11.86 -5.94 -31.46
C PRO A 361 10.44 -6.23 -31.95
N ALA A 362 9.43 -6.23 -31.08
CA ALA A 362 8.05 -6.42 -31.49
C ALA A 362 7.57 -5.32 -32.45
N LEU A 363 7.86 -4.05 -32.14
CA LEU A 363 7.55 -2.92 -33.04
C LEU A 363 8.39 -2.96 -34.30
N ALA A 364 9.67 -3.36 -34.24
CA ALA A 364 10.50 -3.51 -35.42
C ALA A 364 9.95 -4.57 -36.41
N LEU A 365 9.46 -5.70 -35.89
CA LEU A 365 8.79 -6.74 -36.67
C LEU A 365 7.45 -6.24 -37.23
N LEU A 366 6.62 -5.57 -36.42
CA LEU A 366 5.35 -5.00 -36.86
C LEU A 366 5.55 -4.03 -38.05
N PHE A 367 6.49 -3.11 -37.92
CA PHE A 367 6.74 -2.10 -38.96
C PHE A 367 7.48 -2.65 -40.19
N ARG A 368 8.19 -3.77 -40.04
CA ARG A 368 8.84 -4.43 -41.15
C ARG A 368 7.89 -5.27 -42.02
N TYR A 369 6.88 -5.93 -41.39
CA TYR A 369 6.10 -6.95 -42.07
C TYR A 369 4.60 -6.63 -42.18
N VAL A 370 4.04 -5.75 -41.32
CA VAL A 370 2.60 -5.59 -41.22
C VAL A 370 2.13 -4.19 -41.63
N VAL A 371 2.75 -3.13 -41.13
CA VAL A 371 2.27 -1.74 -41.30
C VAL A 371 3.44 -0.81 -41.61
N ALA A 372 3.24 0.12 -42.56
CA ALA A 372 4.21 1.18 -42.81
C ALA A 372 4.49 1.99 -41.52
N GLU A 373 5.77 2.29 -41.29
CA GLU A 373 6.25 2.90 -40.02
C GLU A 373 5.48 4.14 -39.60
N ARG A 374 5.27 5.10 -40.54
CA ARG A 374 4.54 6.34 -40.22
C ARG A 374 3.08 6.07 -39.87
N MET A 375 2.42 5.19 -40.62
CA MET A 375 1.02 4.83 -40.38
C MET A 375 0.88 4.08 -39.05
N GLY A 376 1.75 3.10 -38.77
CA GLY A 376 1.72 2.34 -37.53
C GLY A 376 2.02 3.22 -36.30
N THR A 377 2.96 4.19 -36.43
CA THR A 377 3.22 5.17 -35.39
C THR A 377 1.96 5.99 -35.04
N ILE A 378 1.25 6.49 -36.06
CA ILE A 378 0.03 7.27 -35.90
C ILE A 378 -1.08 6.42 -35.26
N LEU A 379 -1.33 5.21 -35.79
CA LEU A 379 -2.40 4.33 -35.31
C LEU A 379 -2.18 3.90 -33.86
N LEU A 380 -0.97 3.44 -33.52
CA LEU A 380 -0.65 3.02 -32.15
C LEU A 380 -0.71 4.19 -31.18
N SER A 381 -0.18 5.35 -31.57
CA SER A 381 -0.24 6.54 -30.72
C SER A 381 -1.66 7.08 -30.55
N ALA A 382 -2.48 7.01 -31.60
CA ALA A 382 -3.90 7.39 -31.50
C ALA A 382 -4.69 6.47 -30.55
N LEU A 383 -4.42 5.15 -30.59
CA LEU A 383 -5.03 4.20 -29.65
C LEU A 383 -4.64 4.48 -28.22
N VAL A 384 -3.34 4.72 -27.95
CA VAL A 384 -2.86 5.07 -26.61
C VAL A 384 -3.45 6.42 -26.15
N ALA A 385 -3.45 7.43 -27.05
CA ALA A 385 -4.04 8.74 -26.75
C ALA A 385 -5.52 8.62 -26.37
N HIS A 386 -6.29 7.79 -27.10
CA HIS A 386 -7.71 7.56 -26.82
C HIS A 386 -7.91 6.94 -25.42
N THR A 387 -7.17 5.89 -25.09
CA THR A 387 -7.25 5.24 -23.78
C THR A 387 -6.89 6.20 -22.64
N ALA A 388 -5.76 6.90 -22.78
CA ALA A 388 -5.28 7.83 -21.76
C ALA A 388 -6.19 9.07 -21.62
N TRP A 389 -6.85 9.50 -22.71
CA TRP A 389 -7.84 10.57 -22.69
C TRP A 389 -9.05 10.21 -21.82
N HIS A 390 -9.61 9.01 -21.98
CA HIS A 390 -10.70 8.53 -21.12
C HIS A 390 -10.28 8.45 -19.66
N TRP A 391 -9.10 7.91 -19.36
CA TRP A 391 -8.58 7.91 -17.99
C TRP A 391 -8.42 9.31 -17.40
N MET A 392 -7.95 10.26 -18.21
CA MET A 392 -7.81 11.64 -17.78
C MET A 392 -9.18 12.26 -17.42
N LEU A 393 -10.22 11.98 -18.20
CA LEU A 393 -11.58 12.47 -17.93
C LEU A 393 -12.17 11.83 -16.67
N ASP A 394 -12.02 10.51 -16.50
CA ASP A 394 -12.54 9.78 -15.34
C ASP A 394 -11.87 10.24 -14.04
N ARG A 395 -10.53 10.37 -14.05
CA ARG A 395 -9.76 10.87 -12.91
C ARG A 395 -10.01 12.36 -12.66
N GLY A 396 -10.23 13.14 -13.72
CA GLY A 396 -10.65 14.54 -13.64
C GLY A 396 -12.04 14.71 -13.02
N ALA A 397 -12.96 13.79 -13.27
CA ALA A 397 -14.27 13.76 -12.63
C ALA A 397 -14.14 13.43 -11.13
N ALA A 398 -13.26 12.49 -10.77
CA ALA A 398 -12.95 12.21 -9.36
C ALA A 398 -12.31 13.41 -8.65
N LEU A 399 -11.37 14.10 -9.30
CA LEU A 399 -10.73 15.30 -8.74
C LEU A 399 -11.74 16.42 -8.44
N ARG A 400 -12.76 16.60 -9.29
CA ARG A 400 -13.80 17.62 -9.09
C ARG A 400 -14.71 17.40 -7.87
N GLN A 401 -14.66 16.20 -7.27
CA GLN A 401 -15.42 15.88 -6.06
C GLN A 401 -14.77 16.43 -4.79
N TYR A 402 -13.51 16.87 -4.88
CA TYR A 402 -12.78 17.43 -3.76
C TYR A 402 -12.78 18.95 -3.84
N GLU A 403 -13.12 19.61 -2.74
CA GLU A 403 -12.96 21.05 -2.60
C GLU A 403 -11.45 21.37 -2.53
N PHE A 404 -11.01 22.24 -3.41
CA PHE A 404 -9.61 22.67 -3.45
C PHE A 404 -9.42 23.83 -2.48
N GLU A 405 -8.96 23.51 -1.30
CA GLU A 405 -8.50 24.51 -0.34
C GLU A 405 -7.04 24.88 -0.65
N TRP A 406 -6.82 26.15 -0.99
CA TRP A 406 -5.46 26.66 -1.12
C TRP A 406 -4.75 26.53 0.22
N PRO A 407 -3.50 25.98 0.26
CA PRO A 407 -2.75 25.94 1.50
C PRO A 407 -2.63 27.38 2.05
N THR A 408 -3.01 27.54 3.29
CA THR A 408 -2.84 28.82 3.99
C THR A 408 -1.32 29.14 4.01
N ILE A 409 -0.97 30.32 3.47
CA ILE A 409 0.42 30.79 3.47
C ILE A 409 0.73 31.24 4.90
N ASP A 410 0.93 30.28 5.78
CA ASP A 410 1.35 30.50 7.16
C ASP A 410 2.86 30.28 7.33
N GLY A 411 3.38 30.52 8.53
CA GLY A 411 4.79 30.33 8.83
C GLY A 411 5.26 28.88 8.63
N VAL A 412 4.37 27.89 8.79
CA VAL A 412 4.66 26.46 8.59
C VAL A 412 4.85 26.16 7.11
N PHE A 413 3.97 26.71 6.26
CA PHE A 413 4.11 26.62 4.81
C PHE A 413 5.42 27.26 4.32
N ALA A 414 5.74 28.45 4.81
CA ALA A 414 6.98 29.16 4.43
C ALA A 414 8.23 28.37 4.80
N VAL A 415 8.27 27.77 5.99
CA VAL A 415 9.39 26.91 6.44
C VAL A 415 9.48 25.64 5.59
N SER A 416 8.35 25.02 5.26
CA SER A 416 8.31 23.80 4.44
C SER A 416 8.76 24.10 3.00
N ALA A 417 8.30 25.19 2.41
CA ALA A 417 8.71 25.65 1.09
C ALA A 417 10.21 26.00 1.04
N MET A 418 10.72 26.64 2.08
CA MET A 418 12.14 26.97 2.18
C MET A 418 13.02 25.72 2.32
N ARG A 419 12.59 24.71 3.11
CA ARG A 419 13.26 23.41 3.21
C ARG A 419 13.28 22.68 1.86
N ALA A 420 12.16 22.65 1.15
CA ALA A 420 12.07 22.06 -0.18
C ALA A 420 13.00 22.75 -1.19
N LEU A 421 13.01 24.09 -1.21
CA LEU A 421 13.91 24.87 -2.05
C LEU A 421 15.38 24.60 -1.73
N MET A 422 15.73 24.53 -0.45
CA MET A 422 17.10 24.25 0.00
C MET A 422 17.55 22.85 -0.43
N LEU A 423 16.68 21.84 -0.34
CA LEU A 423 16.97 20.49 -0.82
C LEU A 423 17.18 20.44 -2.33
N VAL A 424 16.35 21.15 -3.10
CA VAL A 424 16.51 21.25 -4.56
C VAL A 424 17.86 21.91 -4.91
N LEU A 425 18.23 22.98 -4.23
CA LEU A 425 19.52 23.64 -4.44
C LEU A 425 20.71 22.74 -4.08
N ILE A 426 20.62 21.97 -3.00
CA ILE A 426 21.65 21.00 -2.61
C ILE A 426 21.79 19.90 -3.68
N VAL A 427 20.68 19.37 -4.19
CA VAL A 427 20.69 18.35 -5.26
C VAL A 427 21.32 18.91 -6.54
N ILE A 428 20.95 20.12 -6.94
CA ILE A 428 21.53 20.80 -8.11
C ILE A 428 23.05 21.03 -7.91
N ALA A 429 23.45 21.50 -6.75
CA ALA A 429 24.87 21.72 -6.42
C ALA A 429 25.65 20.40 -6.42
N ALA A 430 25.11 19.34 -5.83
CA ALA A 430 25.72 18.00 -5.84
C ALA A 430 25.84 17.45 -7.27
N ALA A 431 24.80 17.56 -8.09
CA ALA A 431 24.82 17.15 -9.49
C ALA A 431 25.86 17.94 -10.29
N TRP A 432 25.98 19.25 -10.05
CA TRP A 432 26.99 20.09 -10.70
C TRP A 432 28.42 19.71 -10.30
N VAL A 433 28.65 19.43 -9.01
CA VAL A 433 29.95 18.96 -8.52
C VAL A 433 30.30 17.61 -9.12
N LEU A 434 29.38 16.67 -9.14
CA LEU A 434 29.58 15.35 -9.76
C LEU A 434 29.88 15.46 -11.26
N TYR A 435 29.16 16.33 -11.96
CA TYR A 435 29.41 16.60 -13.38
C TYR A 435 30.78 17.26 -13.60
N ALA A 436 31.18 18.19 -12.76
CA ALA A 436 32.49 18.83 -12.82
C ALA A 436 33.63 17.84 -12.55
N LEU A 437 33.44 16.94 -11.58
CA LEU A 437 34.37 15.82 -11.27
C LEU A 437 34.44 14.84 -12.44
N TYR A 438 33.32 14.44 -13.00
CA TYR A 438 33.26 13.58 -14.19
C TYR A 438 34.04 14.18 -15.36
N ARG A 439 33.82 15.48 -15.65
CA ARG A 439 34.56 16.18 -16.71
C ARG A 439 36.06 16.28 -16.43
N ARG A 440 36.48 16.43 -15.17
CA ARG A 440 37.91 16.47 -14.81
C ARG A 440 38.59 15.09 -14.89
N LEU A 441 37.88 14.02 -14.51
CA LEU A 441 38.44 12.67 -14.44
C LEU A 441 38.41 11.93 -15.78
N LEU A 442 37.38 12.17 -16.61
CA LEU A 442 37.14 11.45 -17.86
C LEU A 442 37.27 12.32 -19.11
N GLY A 443 37.27 13.63 -18.97
CA GLY A 443 37.58 14.57 -20.05
C GLY A 443 39.06 14.66 -20.24
N GLY A 444 39.63 13.79 -21.07
CA GLY A 444 41.05 13.86 -21.50
C GLY A 444 41.42 15.22 -22.09
N PRO A 445 42.71 15.60 -22.06
CA PRO A 445 43.14 16.90 -22.56
C PRO A 445 42.72 17.08 -24.02
N ARG A 446 41.98 18.17 -24.28
CA ARG A 446 41.73 18.60 -25.65
C ARG A 446 43.06 18.78 -26.34
N ALA A 447 43.36 17.95 -27.37
CA ALA A 447 44.49 18.19 -28.25
C ALA A 447 44.35 19.62 -28.79
N GLU A 448 45.27 20.50 -28.37
CA GLU A 448 45.45 21.79 -29.00
C GLU A 448 45.70 21.58 -30.50
N ARG A 449 44.74 21.96 -31.34
CA ARG A 449 45.00 22.09 -32.78
C ARG A 449 46.07 23.18 -32.92
N ARG A 450 47.28 22.74 -33.20
CA ARG A 450 48.31 23.63 -33.73
C ARG A 450 47.78 24.33 -34.98
N PRO A 451 48.00 25.67 -35.13
CA PRO A 451 47.72 26.36 -36.39
C PRO A 451 48.62 25.74 -37.43
N SER A 452 48.04 25.19 -38.50
CA SER A 452 48.77 24.71 -39.64
C SER A 452 49.50 25.86 -40.31
N ASP A 453 50.79 25.67 -40.54
CA ASP A 453 51.69 26.51 -41.30
C ASP A 453 51.04 27.01 -42.58
N ARG A 454 50.97 28.33 -42.74
CA ARG A 454 50.76 28.98 -44.01
C ARG A 454 51.96 28.63 -44.92
N VAL A 455 51.71 27.85 -45.92
CA VAL A 455 52.62 27.74 -47.05
C VAL A 455 52.52 29.05 -47.82
N GLU A 456 53.54 29.92 -47.70
CA GLU A 456 53.79 30.99 -48.66
C GLU A 456 54.16 30.39 -49.97
N MET A 457 53.31 30.59 -50.96
CA MET A 457 53.70 30.52 -52.36
C MET A 457 54.02 31.95 -52.79
N THR A 458 55.27 32.24 -53.03
CA THR A 458 55.80 33.39 -53.81
C THR A 458 56.22 32.93 -55.15
N PRO A 459 56.33 33.85 -56.17
CA PRO A 459 55.84 33.81 -57.52
C PRO A 459 56.68 33.02 -58.54
#